data_a8223deed1ae74412e3e694fc11ef74e
#
_entry.id   a8223deed1ae74412e3e694fc11ef74e
#
_cell.length_a   1.000
_cell.length_b   1.000
_cell.length_c   1.000
_cell.angle_alpha   90.00
_cell.angle_beta   90.00
_cell.angle_gamma   90.00
#
_symmetry.space_group_name_H-M   'P 1'
#
loop_
_entity.id
_entity.type
_entity.pdbx_description
1 polymer ?
#
loop_
_entity_poly.entity_id
_entity_poly.type
_entity_poly.pdbx_seq_one_letter_code
_entity_poly.pdbx_strand_id
1 'polypeptide(L)'
;MNIRRFKESDAVAVSAVVIKTLRISNVKDYPAELMEEVVKSQQPQNILERASWTHFYVVEDGDKIIGCGSIGPFWGKEDESGLFTIFVLPKYQGKGVGRLIMETLEKDEYFLRAKRIEIPSSITGCQFYRKFGYDYKNGVAELDEERLYRLEKFREI
;
A
#
# COMPACT_ATOMS: atom_id res chain seq x y z
N MET A 1 19.08 1.81 4.28
CA MET A 1 17.88 1.58 3.45
C MET A 1 17.64 2.77 2.53
N ASN A 2 17.16 2.48 1.34
CA ASN A 2 16.90 3.49 0.31
C ASN A 2 15.50 3.29 -0.27
N ILE A 3 14.78 4.39 -0.52
CA ILE A 3 13.49 4.34 -1.22
C ILE A 3 13.63 5.06 -2.56
N ARG A 4 13.09 4.46 -3.62
CA ARG A 4 13.14 5.00 -4.97
C ARG A 4 11.92 4.61 -5.79
N ARG A 5 11.78 5.21 -6.97
CA ARG A 5 10.71 4.85 -7.91
C ARG A 5 10.93 3.44 -8.46
N PHE A 6 9.82 2.76 -8.66
CA PHE A 6 9.75 1.44 -9.27
C PHE A 6 10.25 1.46 -10.71
N LYS A 7 10.91 0.38 -11.13
CA LYS A 7 11.29 0.09 -12.52
C LYS A 7 10.64 -1.22 -12.94
N GLU A 8 10.41 -1.40 -14.24
CA GLU A 8 9.81 -2.64 -14.74
C GLU A 8 10.55 -3.90 -14.27
N SER A 9 11.87 -3.81 -14.17
CA SER A 9 12.72 -4.92 -13.70
C SER A 9 12.47 -5.30 -12.22
N ASP A 10 11.76 -4.46 -11.47
CA ASP A 10 11.44 -4.74 -10.05
C ASP A 10 10.20 -5.62 -9.89
N ALA A 11 9.44 -5.87 -10.94
CA ALA A 11 8.12 -6.47 -10.83
C ALA A 11 8.12 -7.83 -10.12
N VAL A 12 9.08 -8.70 -10.44
CA VAL A 12 9.19 -10.03 -9.83
C VAL A 12 9.51 -9.91 -8.34
N ALA A 13 10.46 -9.05 -7.99
CA ALA A 13 10.88 -8.87 -6.59
C ALA A 13 9.76 -8.25 -5.75
N VAL A 14 9.04 -7.26 -6.29
CA VAL A 14 7.90 -6.63 -5.59
C VAL A 14 6.79 -7.64 -5.39
N SER A 15 6.44 -8.41 -6.42
CA SER A 15 5.45 -9.47 -6.31
C SER A 15 5.82 -10.45 -5.19
N ALA A 16 7.09 -10.86 -5.13
CA ALA A 16 7.57 -11.77 -4.08
C ALA A 16 7.42 -11.17 -2.67
N VAL A 17 7.71 -9.88 -2.50
CA VAL A 17 7.51 -9.17 -1.22
C VAL A 17 6.05 -9.19 -0.80
N VAL A 18 5.15 -8.83 -1.73
CA VAL A 18 3.71 -8.79 -1.46
C VAL A 18 3.19 -10.17 -1.08
N ILE A 19 3.50 -11.18 -1.88
CA ILE A 19 3.02 -12.54 -1.66
C ILE A 19 3.52 -13.10 -0.33
N LYS A 20 4.79 -12.93 -0.03
CA LYS A 20 5.37 -13.40 1.23
C LYS A 20 4.71 -12.72 2.43
N THR A 21 4.46 -11.43 2.33
CA THR A 21 3.82 -10.67 3.41
C THR A 21 2.37 -11.10 3.62
N LEU A 22 1.62 -11.34 2.54
CA LEU A 22 0.27 -11.85 2.63
C LEU A 22 0.23 -13.21 3.35
N ARG A 23 1.14 -14.10 3.00
CA ARG A 23 1.18 -15.47 3.53
C ARG A 23 1.66 -15.57 4.97
N ILE A 24 2.48 -14.63 5.42
CA ILE A 24 3.08 -14.67 6.77
C ILE A 24 2.37 -13.71 7.72
N SER A 25 2.10 -12.49 7.30
CA SER A 25 1.54 -11.44 8.16
C SER A 25 0.04 -11.34 8.06
N ASN A 26 -0.49 -11.12 6.85
CA ASN A 26 -1.93 -10.89 6.66
C ASN A 26 -2.78 -12.12 7.00
N VAL A 27 -2.24 -13.31 6.82
CA VAL A 27 -2.92 -14.56 7.15
C VAL A 27 -3.29 -14.67 8.64
N LYS A 28 -2.70 -13.86 9.50
CA LYS A 28 -3.07 -13.80 10.93
C LYS A 28 -4.46 -13.20 11.14
N ASP A 29 -4.91 -12.37 10.20
CA ASP A 29 -6.18 -11.64 10.27
C ASP A 29 -7.22 -12.12 9.25
N TYR A 30 -6.84 -13.04 8.37
CA TYR A 30 -7.67 -13.51 7.26
C TYR A 30 -7.57 -15.03 7.10
N PRO A 31 -8.61 -15.70 6.58
CA PRO A 31 -8.49 -17.12 6.22
C PRO A 31 -7.38 -17.33 5.18
N ALA A 32 -6.64 -18.43 5.32
CA ALA A 32 -5.53 -18.74 4.42
C ALA A 32 -5.98 -18.85 2.95
N GLU A 33 -7.15 -19.43 2.71
CA GLU A 33 -7.70 -19.57 1.36
C GLU A 33 -7.96 -18.21 0.71
N LEU A 34 -8.43 -17.24 1.49
CA LEU A 34 -8.65 -15.89 0.98
C LEU A 34 -7.32 -15.25 0.58
N MET A 35 -6.28 -15.46 1.39
CA MET A 35 -4.96 -14.90 1.06
C MET A 35 -4.39 -15.55 -0.21
N GLU A 36 -4.63 -16.83 -0.44
CA GLU A 36 -4.20 -17.46 -1.70
C GLU A 36 -4.97 -16.92 -2.91
N GLU A 37 -6.24 -16.54 -2.76
CA GLU A 37 -6.97 -15.84 -3.81
C GLU A 37 -6.37 -14.46 -4.10
N VAL A 38 -6.01 -13.71 -3.05
CA VAL A 38 -5.38 -12.40 -3.20
C VAL A 38 -4.02 -12.55 -3.90
N VAL A 39 -3.26 -13.59 -3.56
CA VAL A 39 -1.96 -13.87 -4.18
C VAL A 39 -2.07 -13.97 -5.70
N LYS A 40 -3.16 -14.53 -6.22
CA LYS A 40 -3.40 -14.63 -7.67
C LYS A 40 -3.46 -13.27 -8.35
N SER A 41 -3.83 -12.22 -7.62
CA SER A 41 -3.93 -10.85 -8.13
C SER A 41 -2.68 -10.01 -7.86
N GLN A 42 -1.61 -10.62 -7.34
CA GLN A 42 -0.37 -9.93 -6.99
C GLN A 42 0.84 -10.50 -7.75
N GLN A 43 0.60 -10.99 -8.94
CA GLN A 43 1.64 -11.53 -9.81
C GLN A 43 2.44 -10.39 -10.47
N PRO A 44 3.63 -10.65 -11.03
CA PRO A 44 4.43 -9.59 -11.64
C PRO A 44 3.69 -8.71 -12.65
N GLN A 45 2.82 -9.29 -13.50
CA GLN A 45 2.04 -8.51 -14.45
C GLN A 45 1.02 -7.61 -13.76
N ASN A 46 0.49 -8.01 -12.60
CA ASN A 46 -0.42 -7.15 -11.82
C ASN A 46 0.33 -5.96 -11.21
N ILE A 47 1.57 -6.18 -10.78
CA ILE A 47 2.43 -5.12 -10.26
C ILE A 47 2.75 -4.11 -11.37
N LEU A 48 3.10 -4.60 -12.56
CA LEU A 48 3.37 -3.74 -13.71
C LEU A 48 2.15 -2.89 -14.08
N GLU A 49 0.97 -3.50 -14.07
CA GLU A 49 -0.28 -2.80 -14.34
C GLU A 49 -0.53 -1.69 -13.32
N ARG A 50 -0.39 -1.99 -12.03
CA ARG A 50 -0.54 -0.99 -10.96
C ARG A 50 0.46 0.15 -11.14
N ALA A 51 1.70 -0.16 -11.45
CA ALA A 51 2.76 0.84 -11.64
C ALA A 51 2.51 1.73 -12.86
N SER A 52 1.72 1.27 -13.83
CA SER A 52 1.45 2.02 -15.05
C SER A 52 0.58 3.25 -14.83
N TRP A 53 -0.20 3.31 -13.74
CA TRP A 53 -1.10 4.44 -13.47
C TRP A 53 -0.91 5.04 -12.07
N THR A 54 0.11 4.59 -11.33
CA THR A 54 0.46 5.15 -10.03
C THR A 54 1.91 5.62 -10.04
N HIS A 55 2.29 6.38 -9.01
CA HIS A 55 3.69 6.54 -8.64
C HIS A 55 4.01 5.43 -7.65
N PHE A 56 4.75 4.45 -8.11
CA PHE A 56 5.09 3.25 -7.36
C PHE A 56 6.51 3.35 -6.83
N TYR A 57 6.69 3.07 -5.53
CA TYR A 57 7.98 3.17 -4.85
C TYR A 57 8.39 1.82 -4.29
N VAL A 58 9.69 1.58 -4.25
CA VAL A 58 10.28 0.39 -3.63
C VAL A 58 11.32 0.81 -2.60
N VAL A 59 11.41 0.02 -1.52
CA VAL A 59 12.43 0.20 -0.50
C VAL A 59 13.46 -0.89 -0.66
N GLU A 60 14.74 -0.49 -0.72
CA GLU A 60 15.87 -1.40 -0.84
C GLU A 60 16.68 -1.46 0.43
N ASP A 61 17.15 -2.65 0.77
CA ASP A 61 18.20 -2.86 1.75
C ASP A 61 19.33 -3.58 1.01
N GLY A 62 20.38 -2.81 0.66
CA GLY A 62 21.39 -3.29 -0.28
C GLY A 62 20.75 -3.55 -1.65
N ASP A 63 20.92 -4.76 -2.17
CA ASP A 63 20.35 -5.17 -3.47
C ASP A 63 18.96 -5.78 -3.35
N LYS A 64 18.42 -5.86 -2.14
CA LYS A 64 17.16 -6.54 -1.87
C LYS A 64 16.00 -5.56 -1.71
N ILE A 65 14.92 -5.80 -2.44
CA ILE A 65 13.67 -5.07 -2.23
C ILE A 65 12.96 -5.68 -1.01
N ILE A 66 12.62 -4.84 -0.04
CA ILE A 66 12.05 -5.26 1.24
C ILE A 66 10.69 -4.63 1.53
N GLY A 67 10.26 -3.68 0.72
CA GLY A 67 8.98 -3.01 0.91
C GLY A 67 8.57 -2.25 -0.33
N CYS A 68 7.31 -1.84 -0.38
CA CYS A 68 6.76 -1.08 -1.49
C CYS A 68 5.54 -0.28 -1.06
N GLY A 69 5.17 0.68 -1.90
CA GLY A 69 3.95 1.45 -1.74
C GLY A 69 3.70 2.30 -2.96
N SER A 70 2.45 2.66 -3.19
CA SER A 70 2.09 3.45 -4.35
C SER A 70 0.99 4.46 -4.05
N ILE A 71 0.92 5.49 -4.86
CA ILE A 71 -0.12 6.51 -4.80
C ILE A 71 -0.54 6.85 -6.23
N GLY A 72 -1.84 7.01 -6.44
CA GLY A 72 -2.34 7.34 -7.76
C GLY A 72 -3.67 8.07 -7.69
N PRO A 73 -4.24 8.45 -8.84
CA PRO A 73 -5.53 9.10 -8.88
C PRO A 73 -6.61 8.15 -8.36
N PHE A 74 -7.59 8.71 -7.65
CA PHE A 74 -8.71 7.94 -7.14
C PHE A 74 -9.93 8.20 -8.02
N TRP A 75 -10.24 7.17 -8.85
CA TRP A 75 -11.41 7.17 -9.76
C TRP A 75 -11.52 8.41 -10.65
N GLY A 76 -10.38 8.87 -11.17
CA GLY A 76 -10.33 9.95 -12.15
C GLY A 76 -10.58 11.35 -11.59
N LYS A 77 -10.67 11.54 -10.29
CA LYS A 77 -10.84 12.86 -9.68
C LYS A 77 -9.47 13.54 -9.50
N GLU A 78 -9.41 14.81 -9.88
CA GLU A 78 -8.17 15.59 -9.81
C GLU A 78 -7.76 15.94 -8.38
N ASP A 79 -8.72 16.05 -7.46
CA ASP A 79 -8.48 16.43 -6.09
C ASP A 79 -8.57 15.27 -5.10
N GLU A 80 -8.60 14.03 -5.60
CA GLU A 80 -8.56 12.83 -4.78
C GLU A 80 -7.48 11.88 -5.25
N SER A 81 -6.85 11.20 -4.30
CA SER A 81 -5.83 10.21 -4.57
C SER A 81 -6.02 9.00 -3.66
N GLY A 82 -5.43 7.88 -4.05
CA GLY A 82 -5.48 6.67 -3.26
C GLY A 82 -4.08 6.11 -3.03
N LEU A 83 -3.90 5.48 -1.87
CA LEU A 83 -2.69 4.71 -1.56
C LEU A 83 -2.98 3.24 -1.76
N PHE A 84 -2.06 2.55 -2.42
CA PHE A 84 -2.25 1.15 -2.81
C PHE A 84 -0.97 0.34 -2.63
N THR A 85 -1.12 -0.96 -2.42
CA THR A 85 -0.02 -1.93 -2.46
C THR A 85 1.13 -1.55 -1.54
N ILE A 86 0.79 -1.24 -0.28
CA ILE A 86 1.78 -0.91 0.75
C ILE A 86 2.08 -2.18 1.53
N PHE A 87 3.30 -2.68 1.40
CA PHE A 87 3.75 -3.90 2.04
C PHE A 87 5.19 -3.77 2.52
N VAL A 88 5.47 -4.36 3.69
CA VAL A 88 6.82 -4.47 4.26
C VAL A 88 7.07 -5.93 4.59
N LEU A 89 8.18 -6.48 4.13
CA LEU A 89 8.55 -7.86 4.45
C LEU A 89 8.47 -8.10 5.97
N PRO A 90 7.96 -9.26 6.39
CA PRO A 90 7.77 -9.54 7.83
C PRO A 90 9.01 -9.28 8.69
N LYS A 91 10.20 -9.66 8.22
CA LYS A 91 11.45 -9.46 8.95
C LYS A 91 11.84 -7.99 9.13
N TYR A 92 11.27 -7.11 8.33
CA TYR A 92 11.59 -5.68 8.35
C TYR A 92 10.49 -4.83 8.99
N GLN A 93 9.42 -5.46 9.46
CA GLN A 93 8.35 -4.77 10.16
C GLN A 93 8.84 -4.31 11.55
N GLY A 94 8.29 -3.19 12.02
CA GLY A 94 8.69 -2.61 13.30
C GLY A 94 10.05 -1.90 13.29
N LYS A 95 10.61 -1.64 12.10
CA LYS A 95 11.93 -1.01 11.94
C LYS A 95 11.89 0.34 11.22
N GLY A 96 10.70 0.93 11.09
CA GLY A 96 10.54 2.22 10.45
C GLY A 96 10.38 2.20 8.93
N VAL A 97 10.33 1.03 8.29
CA VAL A 97 10.17 0.93 6.83
C VAL A 97 8.81 1.45 6.40
N GLY A 98 7.75 1.07 7.11
CA GLY A 98 6.41 1.57 6.82
C GLY A 98 6.32 3.09 6.94
N ARG A 99 6.95 3.67 7.96
CA ARG A 99 7.01 5.12 8.12
C ARG A 99 7.73 5.77 6.95
N LEU A 100 8.86 5.21 6.51
CA LEU A 100 9.60 5.73 5.36
C LEU A 100 8.72 5.74 4.11
N ILE A 101 7.96 4.67 3.88
CA ILE A 101 7.03 4.58 2.76
C ILE A 101 5.97 5.68 2.87
N MET A 102 5.31 5.80 4.02
CA MET A 102 4.26 6.81 4.21
C MET A 102 4.79 8.23 4.04
N GLU A 103 5.94 8.54 4.62
CA GLU A 103 6.53 9.87 4.48
C GLU A 103 6.87 10.19 3.01
N THR A 104 7.30 9.20 2.25
CA THR A 104 7.59 9.36 0.82
C THR A 104 6.31 9.59 0.02
N LEU A 105 5.29 8.77 0.25
CA LEU A 105 4.00 8.91 -0.43
C LEU A 105 3.34 10.26 -0.12
N GLU A 106 3.48 10.73 1.11
CA GLU A 106 2.88 12.01 1.53
C GLU A 106 3.66 13.25 1.04
N LYS A 107 4.77 13.04 0.34
CA LYS A 107 5.49 14.10 -0.37
C LYS A 107 5.31 14.03 -1.88
N ASP A 108 4.67 12.97 -2.37
CA ASP A 108 4.42 12.78 -3.80
C ASP A 108 3.41 13.81 -4.31
N GLU A 109 3.53 14.19 -5.59
CA GLU A 109 2.64 15.17 -6.19
C GLU A 109 1.16 14.76 -6.17
N TYR A 110 0.86 13.45 -6.25
CA TYR A 110 -0.51 12.97 -6.12
C TYR A 110 -1.08 13.21 -4.74
N PHE A 111 -0.26 13.16 -3.71
CA PHE A 111 -0.69 13.51 -2.36
C PHE A 111 -0.88 15.02 -2.23
N LEU A 112 0.08 15.78 -2.72
CA LEU A 112 0.09 17.24 -2.55
C LEU A 112 -1.03 17.95 -3.32
N ARG A 113 -1.51 17.36 -4.42
CA ARG A 113 -2.63 17.91 -5.19
C ARG A 113 -4.00 17.56 -4.57
N ALA A 114 -4.05 16.56 -3.71
CA ALA A 114 -5.30 15.97 -3.25
C ALA A 114 -5.86 16.69 -2.02
N LYS A 115 -7.17 16.91 -2.01
CA LYS A 115 -7.92 17.34 -0.82
C LYS A 115 -8.32 16.15 0.03
N ARG A 116 -8.42 14.98 -0.59
CA ARG A 116 -8.81 13.74 0.06
C ARG A 116 -7.96 12.58 -0.46
N ILE A 117 -7.50 11.75 0.48
CA ILE A 117 -6.74 10.53 0.16
C ILE A 117 -7.47 9.35 0.79
N GLU A 118 -7.68 8.29 0.02
CA GLU A 118 -8.30 7.06 0.52
C GLU A 118 -7.31 5.90 0.51
N ILE A 119 -7.42 5.04 1.53
CA ILE A 119 -6.66 3.79 1.60
C ILE A 119 -7.65 2.64 1.75
N PRO A 120 -7.71 1.71 0.80
CA PRO A 120 -8.39 0.43 1.03
C PRO A 120 -7.47 -0.44 1.89
N SER A 121 -7.68 -0.37 3.20
CA SER A 121 -6.75 -0.95 4.19
C SER A 121 -7.11 -2.38 4.56
N SER A 122 -6.10 -3.25 4.62
CA SER A 122 -6.27 -4.55 5.26
C SER A 122 -6.57 -4.38 6.77
N ILE A 123 -7.15 -5.42 7.37
CA ILE A 123 -7.29 -5.48 8.84
C ILE A 123 -5.92 -5.32 9.48
N THR A 124 -4.91 -6.01 8.93
CA THR A 124 -3.53 -6.03 9.43
C THR A 124 -2.91 -4.63 9.48
N GLY A 125 -3.17 -3.79 8.47
CA GLY A 125 -2.55 -2.46 8.36
C GLY A 125 -3.35 -1.33 8.96
N CYS A 126 -4.60 -1.55 9.33
CA CYS A 126 -5.53 -0.48 9.69
C CYS A 126 -5.01 0.47 10.78
N GLN A 127 -4.54 -0.08 11.90
CA GLN A 127 -4.08 0.77 13.01
C GLN A 127 -2.81 1.53 12.68
N PHE A 128 -1.96 0.96 11.81
CA PHE A 128 -0.77 1.66 11.34
C PHE A 128 -1.14 2.94 10.58
N TYR A 129 -2.08 2.85 9.62
CA TYR A 129 -2.50 4.01 8.85
C TYR A 129 -3.22 5.05 9.71
N ARG A 130 -3.97 4.62 10.71
CA ARG A 130 -4.64 5.54 11.61
C ARG A 130 -3.65 6.44 12.37
N LYS A 131 -2.44 5.94 12.64
CA LYS A 131 -1.38 6.74 13.26
C LYS A 131 -0.89 7.88 12.35
N PHE A 132 -1.14 7.78 11.04
CA PHE A 132 -0.79 8.83 10.08
C PHE A 132 -1.96 9.78 9.79
N GLY A 133 -3.02 9.70 10.59
CA GLY A 133 -4.15 10.61 10.47
C GLY A 133 -5.28 10.12 9.56
N TYR A 134 -5.20 8.89 9.08
CA TYR A 134 -6.30 8.29 8.33
C TYR A 134 -7.33 7.75 9.30
N ASP A 135 -8.61 7.91 8.97
CA ASP A 135 -9.70 7.39 9.80
C ASP A 135 -10.79 6.79 8.92
N TYR A 136 -11.74 6.13 9.53
CA TYR A 136 -12.77 5.41 8.81
C TYR A 136 -13.59 6.34 7.92
N LYS A 137 -13.75 5.95 6.65
CA LYS A 137 -14.53 6.70 5.66
C LYS A 137 -15.97 6.85 6.15
N ASN A 138 -16.44 8.09 6.20
CA ASN A 138 -17.78 8.42 6.71
C ASN A 138 -18.06 7.88 8.12
N GLY A 139 -17.01 7.62 8.90
CA GLY A 139 -17.14 7.06 10.24
C GLY A 139 -17.52 5.58 10.28
N VAL A 140 -17.49 4.88 9.14
CA VAL A 140 -17.92 3.48 9.07
C VAL A 140 -16.76 2.56 9.37
N ALA A 141 -16.71 2.00 10.57
CA ALA A 141 -15.67 1.08 11.03
C ALA A 141 -16.06 -0.37 10.76
N GLU A 142 -16.45 -0.67 9.52
CA GLU A 142 -16.88 -1.99 9.09
C GLU A 142 -16.11 -2.41 7.83
N LEU A 143 -15.89 -3.71 7.69
CA LEU A 143 -15.24 -4.25 6.51
C LEU A 143 -16.19 -4.17 5.31
N ASP A 144 -15.63 -3.85 4.14
CA ASP A 144 -16.39 -3.87 2.89
C ASP A 144 -16.46 -5.29 2.30
N GLU A 145 -17.00 -5.42 1.09
CA GLU A 145 -17.15 -6.71 0.40
C GLU A 145 -15.82 -7.42 0.16
N GLU A 146 -14.74 -6.65 0.05
CA GLU A 146 -13.39 -7.17 -0.13
C GLU A 146 -12.69 -7.43 1.19
N ARG A 147 -13.39 -7.27 2.31
CA ARG A 147 -12.88 -7.40 3.67
C ARG A 147 -11.77 -6.39 3.98
N LEU A 148 -11.94 -5.19 3.48
CA LEU A 148 -11.05 -4.06 3.71
C LEU A 148 -11.77 -2.97 4.50
N TYR A 149 -11.03 -2.27 5.36
CA TYR A 149 -11.50 -1.02 5.91
C TYR A 149 -11.22 0.10 4.91
N ARG A 150 -12.21 0.95 4.66
CA ARG A 150 -11.98 2.15 3.86
C ARG A 150 -11.57 3.26 4.81
N LEU A 151 -10.35 3.76 4.64
CA LEU A 151 -9.80 4.84 5.44
C LEU A 151 -9.62 6.07 4.55
N GLU A 152 -9.74 7.25 5.16
CA GLU A 152 -9.59 8.50 4.42
C GLU A 152 -8.89 9.55 5.27
N LYS A 153 -8.26 10.50 4.59
CA LYS A 153 -7.62 11.65 5.20
C LYS A 153 -7.92 12.88 4.35
N PHE A 154 -8.38 13.93 4.98
CA PHE A 154 -8.65 15.20 4.29
C PHE A 154 -7.50 16.16 4.54
N ARG A 155 -7.20 16.97 3.51
CA ARG A 155 -6.14 17.97 3.55
C ARG A 155 -6.67 19.32 3.11
N GLU A 156 -6.14 20.37 3.75
CA GLU A 156 -6.31 21.72 3.26
C GLU A 156 -5.19 22.03 2.28
N ILE A 157 -5.56 22.61 1.14
CA ILE A 157 -4.58 22.97 0.12
C ILE A 157 -4.60 24.50 -0.04
#